data_4c4a41fd4b8c4bad71d952e7c43fbb0c
#
_entry.id   4c4a41fd4b8c4bad71d952e7c43fbb0c
#
_cell.length_a   1.000
_cell.length_b   1.000
_cell.length_c   1.000
_cell.angle_alpha   90.00
_cell.angle_beta   90.00
_cell.angle_gamma   90.00
#
_symmetry.space_group_name_H-M   'P 1'
#
loop_
_entity.id
_entity.type
_entity.pdbx_description
1 polymer ?
#
loop_
_entity_poly.entity_id
_entity_poly.type
_entity_poly.pdbx_seq_one_letter_code
_entity_poly.pdbx_strand_id
1 'polypeptide(L)'
;MLAKEYVYYDHLNLEIPLQDHIEVVKTPVLNEKCLITNHPDVPSHLVAPEIDFYLKNSQDTLLDQALNVSTLFEARALCYDFSQDSDYAQEVGKNIVLVGEEEALAGLKQALKTKGFAALVVHPSDVAMIEGHLGALHVTLRQGDELHEVDADQMVWFEAPEFALRQSGVLSPEKDEIESIVAAIEAKTGTHTYKNFITYDPSICQYHERREEICGKCAEVCPTVAIVKLDDTKHLQFSHIDCHGCGGCISVCPSGAVEYAQMPRRAFYEIAKLYQDKTVVIVPRKMALEDLHVSLPANVLPLAIEGEKFLHEAHLLTLLQESGSTVVFYTDFMSKGSGDAISILNQAYEKIYGVKAVHVAMNETELTQALQEAGPVEGTRHGIQEEGLRKREIFSARLAWAVGEGDYGTIASGEHVRYGHITVNEAACTLCLSCVGACNVRALTAHPEDNSLRFDASICTACGYCEATCPEKECLTLVRGEIGLKKAWFGQKIMAKDTLFECQHCGKPFATSKAVNRIAAVMTPLFAGDETKLKSLYCCADCKPKIMFETYLKEREKAVN
;
A
#
# COMPACT_ATOMS: atom_id res chain seq x y z
N MET A 1 16.22 29.10 -23.33
CA MET A 1 17.08 27.88 -23.40
C MET A 1 16.23 26.76 -22.79
N LEU A 2 16.22 25.58 -23.40
CA LEU A 2 15.63 24.41 -22.73
C LEU A 2 16.42 24.19 -21.42
N ALA A 3 15.73 24.01 -20.31
CA ALA A 3 16.36 23.66 -19.05
C ALA A 3 17.18 22.38 -19.25
N LYS A 4 18.37 22.32 -18.66
CA LYS A 4 19.23 21.14 -18.73
C LYS A 4 18.51 19.99 -18.03
N GLU A 5 18.45 18.85 -18.68
CA GLU A 5 17.74 17.69 -18.11
C GLU A 5 18.64 16.98 -17.09
N TYR A 6 19.79 16.49 -17.52
CA TYR A 6 20.70 15.73 -16.66
C TYR A 6 22.04 16.45 -16.52
N VAL A 7 22.49 16.65 -15.29
CA VAL A 7 23.77 17.27 -14.96
C VAL A 7 24.54 16.38 -14.00
N TYR A 8 25.69 15.92 -14.44
CA TYR A 8 26.66 15.21 -13.61
C TYR A 8 27.73 16.18 -13.09
N TYR A 9 27.80 16.33 -11.77
CA TYR A 9 28.89 17.06 -11.12
C TYR A 9 30.04 16.13 -10.84
N ASP A 10 31.13 16.28 -11.61
CA ASP A 10 32.37 15.47 -11.53
C ASP A 10 33.24 15.92 -10.36
N HIS A 11 32.72 15.86 -9.13
CA HIS A 11 33.50 16.14 -7.91
C HIS A 11 34.43 14.98 -7.55
N LEU A 12 34.20 13.80 -8.09
CA LEU A 12 35.02 12.61 -7.88
C LEU A 12 36.27 12.58 -8.82
N ASN A 13 36.31 13.41 -9.85
CA ASN A 13 37.34 13.47 -10.88
C ASN A 13 37.62 12.11 -11.56
N LEU A 14 36.53 11.39 -11.90
CA LEU A 14 36.62 10.03 -12.47
C LEU A 14 36.80 10.02 -14.00
N GLU A 15 36.58 11.15 -14.68
CA GLU A 15 36.71 11.32 -16.13
C GLU A 15 35.99 10.25 -16.96
N ILE A 16 34.75 9.92 -16.55
CA ILE A 16 33.92 8.91 -17.20
C ILE A 16 33.42 9.47 -18.54
N PRO A 17 33.44 8.70 -19.65
CA PRO A 17 32.96 9.15 -20.95
C PRO A 17 31.41 9.07 -21.01
N LEU A 18 30.74 9.97 -20.30
CA LEU A 18 29.28 10.02 -20.27
C LEU A 18 28.69 10.36 -21.64
N GLN A 19 27.43 9.98 -21.84
CA GLN A 19 26.69 10.23 -23.09
C GLN A 19 26.40 11.72 -23.26
N ASP A 20 26.28 12.19 -24.52
CA ASP A 20 26.14 13.61 -24.89
C ASP A 20 24.94 14.33 -24.26
N HIS A 21 23.87 13.60 -23.86
CA HIS A 21 22.69 14.17 -23.23
C HIS A 21 22.88 14.45 -21.72
N ILE A 22 24.00 14.00 -21.13
CA ILE A 22 24.36 14.28 -19.74
C ILE A 22 25.43 15.38 -19.74
N GLU A 23 25.13 16.55 -19.21
CA GLU A 23 26.09 17.62 -19.08
C GLU A 23 27.03 17.37 -17.90
N VAL A 24 28.33 17.37 -18.16
CA VAL A 24 29.37 17.23 -17.11
C VAL A 24 29.82 18.61 -16.65
N VAL A 25 29.73 18.89 -15.37
CA VAL A 25 30.20 20.14 -14.76
C VAL A 25 31.27 19.86 -13.71
N LYS A 26 32.27 20.73 -13.62
CA LYS A 26 33.34 20.64 -12.60
C LYS A 26 33.16 21.59 -11.41
N THR A 27 32.10 22.38 -11.45
CA THR A 27 31.70 23.28 -10.35
C THR A 27 30.20 23.19 -10.14
N PRO A 28 29.68 23.29 -8.90
CA PRO A 28 28.25 23.12 -8.61
C PRO A 28 27.41 24.36 -8.97
N VAL A 29 28.02 25.37 -9.63
CA VAL A 29 27.34 26.64 -9.94
C VAL A 29 26.61 26.52 -11.27
N LEU A 30 25.30 26.56 -11.24
CA LEU A 30 24.43 26.66 -12.42
C LEU A 30 23.64 27.98 -12.39
N ASN A 31 23.39 28.56 -13.57
CA ASN A 31 22.52 29.75 -13.69
C ASN A 31 21.03 29.44 -13.50
N GLU A 32 20.63 28.21 -13.81
CA GLU A 32 19.26 27.72 -13.71
C GLU A 32 19.26 26.30 -13.11
N LYS A 33 18.16 25.90 -12.46
CA LYS A 33 18.01 24.53 -11.97
C LYS A 33 17.95 23.54 -13.12
N CYS A 34 18.68 22.43 -12.99
CA CYS A 34 18.50 21.26 -13.87
C CYS A 34 17.36 20.37 -13.34
N LEU A 35 16.96 19.38 -14.14
CA LEU A 35 15.97 18.41 -13.68
C LEU A 35 16.58 17.47 -12.65
N ILE A 36 17.67 16.78 -12.99
CA ILE A 36 18.32 15.77 -12.14
C ILE A 36 19.83 15.99 -12.09
N THR A 37 20.39 15.82 -10.90
CA THR A 37 21.85 15.79 -10.67
C THR A 37 22.22 14.66 -9.71
N ASN A 38 23.51 14.27 -9.71
CA ASN A 38 24.06 13.30 -8.75
C ASN A 38 24.35 13.90 -7.36
N HIS A 39 24.46 15.22 -7.21
CA HIS A 39 24.95 15.86 -5.98
C HIS A 39 24.07 17.03 -5.51
N PRO A 40 23.78 17.15 -4.20
CA PRO A 40 22.86 18.16 -3.66
C PRO A 40 23.36 19.61 -3.80
N ASP A 41 24.66 19.84 -3.93
CA ASP A 41 25.23 21.19 -4.11
C ASP A 41 24.83 21.81 -5.46
N VAL A 42 24.42 21.00 -6.44
CA VAL A 42 23.98 21.49 -7.75
C VAL A 42 22.49 21.80 -7.70
N PRO A 43 22.07 23.03 -8.07
CA PRO A 43 20.66 23.38 -8.09
C PRO A 43 19.86 22.50 -9.06
N SER A 44 18.94 21.69 -8.53
CA SER A 44 18.14 20.73 -9.30
C SER A 44 16.74 20.54 -8.72
N HIS A 45 15.86 19.86 -9.47
CA HIS A 45 14.57 19.39 -8.96
C HIS A 45 14.70 18.08 -8.19
N LEU A 46 15.58 17.19 -8.65
CA LEU A 46 15.85 15.90 -8.02
C LEU A 46 17.36 15.66 -7.89
N VAL A 47 17.73 14.90 -6.86
CA VAL A 47 19.11 14.43 -6.65
C VAL A 47 19.12 12.90 -6.70
N ALA A 48 20.12 12.34 -7.40
CA ALA A 48 20.36 10.91 -7.59
C ALA A 48 21.71 10.49 -6.96
N PRO A 49 21.83 10.42 -5.63
CA PRO A 49 23.09 10.10 -4.94
C PRO A 49 23.57 8.67 -5.23
N GLU A 50 22.67 7.80 -5.68
CA GLU A 50 22.98 6.45 -6.12
C GLU A 50 23.95 6.40 -7.31
N ILE A 51 24.08 7.48 -8.09
CA ILE A 51 25.03 7.58 -9.19
C ILE A 51 26.45 7.62 -8.63
N ASP A 52 26.72 8.48 -7.65
CA ASP A 52 28.03 8.57 -7.02
C ASP A 52 28.38 7.29 -6.25
N PHE A 53 27.41 6.72 -5.55
CA PHE A 53 27.58 5.42 -4.90
C PHE A 53 27.97 4.34 -5.89
N TYR A 54 27.30 4.26 -7.05
CA TYR A 54 27.61 3.31 -8.10
C TYR A 54 29.03 3.53 -8.64
N LEU A 55 29.38 4.75 -9.01
CA LEU A 55 30.67 5.07 -9.61
C LEU A 55 31.85 4.84 -8.68
N LYS A 56 31.70 5.13 -7.38
CA LYS A 56 32.75 4.88 -6.36
C LYS A 56 33.02 3.40 -6.14
N ASN A 57 32.03 2.55 -6.31
CA ASN A 57 32.07 1.17 -5.84
C ASN A 57 32.04 0.11 -6.96
N SER A 58 31.70 0.47 -8.20
CA SER A 58 31.49 -0.45 -9.32
C SER A 58 32.79 -1.04 -9.87
N GLN A 59 32.75 -2.33 -10.21
CA GLN A 59 33.79 -3.04 -10.98
C GLN A 59 33.50 -3.08 -12.47
N ASP A 60 32.47 -2.40 -12.96
CA ASP A 60 32.18 -2.31 -14.39
C ASP A 60 33.28 -1.57 -15.16
N THR A 61 33.39 -1.84 -16.46
CA THR A 61 34.25 -1.08 -17.34
C THR A 61 33.81 0.39 -17.45
N LEU A 62 34.71 1.32 -17.80
CA LEU A 62 34.33 2.74 -17.97
C LEU A 62 33.19 2.94 -18.97
N LEU A 63 33.10 2.11 -20.01
CA LEU A 63 32.01 2.17 -20.99
C LEU A 63 30.68 1.70 -20.38
N ASP A 64 30.71 0.61 -19.64
CA ASP A 64 29.53 0.11 -18.95
C ASP A 64 29.09 1.08 -17.86
N GLN A 65 30.03 1.70 -17.14
CA GLN A 65 29.72 2.74 -16.15
C GLN A 65 29.01 3.93 -16.81
N ALA A 66 29.47 4.39 -17.98
CA ALA A 66 28.82 5.48 -18.71
C ALA A 66 27.37 5.14 -19.12
N LEU A 67 27.12 3.90 -19.59
CA LEU A 67 25.77 3.42 -19.93
C LEU A 67 24.89 3.30 -18.68
N ASN A 68 25.43 2.75 -17.61
CA ASN A 68 24.67 2.55 -16.37
C ASN A 68 24.33 3.88 -15.68
N VAL A 69 25.21 4.89 -15.74
CA VAL A 69 24.89 6.26 -15.26
C VAL A 69 23.70 6.85 -16.03
N SER A 70 23.64 6.66 -17.35
CA SER A 70 22.48 7.08 -18.13
C SER A 70 21.20 6.37 -17.66
N THR A 71 21.28 5.06 -17.40
CA THR A 71 20.16 4.27 -16.84
C THR A 71 19.70 4.81 -15.48
N LEU A 72 20.62 5.20 -14.60
CA LEU A 72 20.28 5.75 -13.29
C LEU A 72 19.59 7.13 -13.38
N PHE A 73 20.06 8.00 -14.28
CA PHE A 73 19.38 9.27 -14.56
C PHE A 73 17.97 9.04 -15.09
N GLU A 74 17.82 8.14 -16.07
CA GLU A 74 16.52 7.80 -16.65
C GLU A 74 15.56 7.20 -15.61
N ALA A 75 16.03 6.30 -14.75
CA ALA A 75 15.22 5.76 -13.67
C ALA A 75 14.69 6.86 -12.74
N ARG A 76 15.49 7.89 -12.49
CA ARG A 76 15.10 9.03 -11.66
C ARG A 76 14.15 9.97 -12.41
N ALA A 77 14.30 10.14 -13.72
CA ALA A 77 13.38 10.89 -14.57
C ALA A 77 11.99 10.25 -14.60
N LEU A 78 11.91 8.92 -14.72
CA LEU A 78 10.64 8.20 -14.65
C LEU A 78 9.91 8.40 -13.30
N CYS A 79 10.64 8.51 -12.18
CA CYS A 79 10.02 8.90 -10.92
C CYS A 79 9.35 10.28 -11.02
N TYR A 80 10.00 11.25 -11.63
CA TYR A 80 9.47 12.59 -11.82
C TYR A 80 8.27 12.61 -12.75
N ASP A 81 8.36 11.95 -13.89
CA ASP A 81 7.33 11.95 -14.93
C ASP A 81 6.02 11.30 -14.49
N PHE A 82 6.11 10.26 -13.66
CA PHE A 82 4.94 9.54 -13.15
C PHE A 82 4.51 9.97 -11.74
N SER A 83 5.22 10.93 -11.13
CA SER A 83 4.88 11.42 -9.80
C SER A 83 3.45 11.98 -9.75
N GLN A 84 2.75 11.68 -8.66
CA GLN A 84 1.40 12.14 -8.35
C GLN A 84 1.39 12.97 -7.08
N ASP A 85 2.56 13.47 -6.67
CA ASP A 85 2.66 14.33 -5.50
C ASP A 85 2.13 15.74 -5.80
N SER A 86 1.66 16.39 -4.74
CA SER A 86 1.13 17.75 -4.77
C SER A 86 1.71 18.54 -3.61
N ASP A 87 1.94 19.82 -3.82
CA ASP A 87 2.39 20.74 -2.80
C ASP A 87 1.21 21.22 -1.95
N TYR A 88 1.42 21.24 -0.65
CA TYR A 88 0.51 21.78 0.35
C TYR A 88 1.22 22.82 1.18
N ALA A 89 0.46 23.72 1.81
CA ALA A 89 0.98 24.72 2.73
C ALA A 89 0.10 24.79 3.98
N GLN A 90 0.76 24.91 5.14
CA GLN A 90 0.14 25.11 6.45
C GLN A 90 0.75 26.34 7.09
N GLU A 91 -0.09 27.24 7.56
CA GLU A 91 0.36 28.36 8.36
C GLU A 91 0.62 27.88 9.80
N VAL A 92 1.83 28.12 10.28
CA VAL A 92 2.28 27.75 11.62
C VAL A 92 2.54 29.02 12.41
N GLY A 93 1.74 29.25 13.42
CA GLY A 93 1.83 30.41 14.28
C GLY A 93 2.97 30.33 15.31
N LYS A 94 2.84 31.11 16.37
CA LYS A 94 3.86 31.28 17.40
C LYS A 94 3.41 30.86 18.80
N ASN A 95 2.34 30.06 18.90
CA ASN A 95 1.87 29.52 20.18
C ASN A 95 2.54 28.17 20.43
N ILE A 96 3.28 28.06 21.52
CA ILE A 96 4.06 26.86 21.84
C ILE A 96 3.68 26.34 23.21
N VAL A 97 3.49 25.01 23.29
CA VAL A 97 3.42 24.31 24.58
C VAL A 97 4.78 23.69 24.88
N LEU A 98 5.33 24.02 26.05
CA LEU A 98 6.56 23.44 26.59
C LEU A 98 6.18 22.45 27.70
N VAL A 99 6.55 21.20 27.57
CA VAL A 99 6.20 20.14 28.54
C VAL A 99 7.42 19.79 29.36
N GLY A 100 7.34 20.01 30.67
CA GLY A 100 8.42 19.74 31.63
C GLY A 100 8.33 20.61 32.88
N GLU A 101 9.37 20.53 33.72
CA GLU A 101 9.48 21.35 34.91
C GLU A 101 9.75 22.82 34.57
N GLU A 102 9.02 23.75 35.19
CA GLU A 102 9.10 25.19 34.86
C GLU A 102 10.50 25.77 35.04
N GLU A 103 11.24 25.33 36.08
CA GLU A 103 12.61 25.78 36.32
C GLU A 103 13.58 25.32 35.23
N ALA A 104 13.43 24.08 34.75
CA ALA A 104 14.27 23.53 33.69
C ALA A 104 14.01 24.21 32.33
N LEU A 105 12.76 24.60 32.07
CA LEU A 105 12.33 25.21 30.82
C LEU A 105 12.43 26.75 30.79
N ALA A 106 12.79 27.39 31.92
CA ALA A 106 12.83 28.86 32.04
C ALA A 106 13.75 29.51 30.98
N GLY A 107 14.92 28.93 30.72
CA GLY A 107 15.86 29.41 29.69
C GLY A 107 15.28 29.34 28.29
N LEU A 108 14.69 28.21 27.91
CA LEU A 108 14.05 28.03 26.60
C LEU A 108 12.84 28.95 26.44
N LYS A 109 11.98 29.04 27.47
CA LYS A 109 10.82 29.96 27.48
C LYS A 109 11.25 31.41 27.24
N GLN A 110 12.34 31.87 27.90
CA GLN A 110 12.87 33.22 27.73
C GLN A 110 13.47 33.43 26.32
N ALA A 111 14.19 32.47 25.78
CA ALA A 111 14.74 32.53 24.42
C ALA A 111 13.63 32.63 23.38
N LEU A 112 12.59 31.80 23.48
CA LEU A 112 11.41 31.84 22.60
C LEU A 112 10.67 33.17 22.71
N LYS A 113 10.50 33.70 23.92
CA LYS A 113 9.86 35.02 24.13
C LYS A 113 10.62 36.14 23.43
N THR A 114 11.95 36.14 23.40
CA THR A 114 12.75 37.15 22.68
C THR A 114 12.54 37.09 21.16
N LYS A 115 12.13 35.96 20.62
CA LYS A 115 11.77 35.71 19.22
C LYS A 115 10.27 35.97 18.93
N GLY A 116 9.52 36.37 19.93
CA GLY A 116 8.11 36.73 19.80
C GLY A 116 7.14 35.54 19.84
N PHE A 117 7.56 34.41 20.42
CA PHE A 117 6.69 33.26 20.67
C PHE A 117 5.96 33.40 22.00
N ALA A 118 4.72 32.90 22.04
CA ALA A 118 3.93 32.74 23.25
C ALA A 118 4.11 31.30 23.75
N ALA A 119 4.82 31.12 24.87
CA ALA A 119 5.15 29.82 25.41
C ALA A 119 4.39 29.55 26.71
N LEU A 120 3.56 28.49 26.72
CA LEU A 120 2.89 27.94 27.90
C LEU A 120 3.71 26.74 28.42
N VAL A 121 4.05 26.75 29.70
CA VAL A 121 4.69 25.58 30.35
C VAL A 121 3.63 24.74 31.02
N VAL A 122 3.65 23.43 30.80
CA VAL A 122 2.75 22.45 31.40
C VAL A 122 3.55 21.29 31.97
N HIS A 123 3.09 20.72 33.09
CA HIS A 123 3.74 19.56 33.67
C HIS A 123 3.39 18.30 32.84
N PRO A 124 4.33 17.32 32.65
CA PRO A 124 4.07 16.11 31.87
C PRO A 124 2.85 15.30 32.32
N SER A 125 2.55 15.25 33.64
CA SER A 125 1.38 14.56 34.19
C SER A 125 0.05 15.17 33.82
N ASP A 126 0.07 16.44 33.42
CA ASP A 126 -1.16 17.19 33.12
C ASP A 126 -1.60 17.00 31.66
N VAL A 127 -0.71 16.52 30.78
CA VAL A 127 -1.04 16.25 29.38
C VAL A 127 -1.83 14.94 29.28
N ALA A 128 -3.12 15.05 28.99
CA ALA A 128 -4.01 13.90 28.87
C ALA A 128 -4.10 13.40 27.41
N MET A 129 -4.14 14.30 26.44
CA MET A 129 -4.29 13.95 25.01
C MET A 129 -3.69 15.05 24.13
N ILE A 130 -3.23 14.66 22.95
CA ILE A 130 -2.77 15.56 21.90
C ILE A 130 -3.45 15.13 20.60
N GLU A 131 -4.10 16.06 19.92
CA GLU A 131 -4.73 15.86 18.61
C GLU A 131 -4.30 16.96 17.65
N GLY A 132 -4.62 16.79 16.36
CA GLY A 132 -4.27 17.77 15.33
C GLY A 132 -2.88 17.56 14.74
N HIS A 133 -2.27 18.61 14.25
CA HIS A 133 -1.01 18.57 13.51
C HIS A 133 -0.21 19.88 13.68
N LEU A 134 0.98 19.93 13.11
CA LEU A 134 1.81 21.13 13.06
C LEU A 134 0.99 22.37 12.61
N GLY A 135 0.98 23.41 13.41
CA GLY A 135 0.20 24.65 13.20
C GLY A 135 -1.27 24.57 13.67
N ALA A 136 -1.73 23.43 14.16
CA ALA A 136 -3.10 23.23 14.66
C ALA A 136 -3.15 22.05 15.65
N LEU A 137 -2.36 22.10 16.71
CA LEU A 137 -2.38 21.11 17.79
C LEU A 137 -3.43 21.51 18.82
N HIS A 138 -4.21 20.52 19.26
CA HIS A 138 -5.18 20.60 20.35
C HIS A 138 -4.67 19.75 21.52
N VAL A 139 -4.27 20.40 22.60
CA VAL A 139 -3.69 19.74 23.78
C VAL A 139 -4.73 19.75 24.90
N THR A 140 -5.18 18.57 25.30
CA THR A 140 -6.07 18.40 26.45
C THR A 140 -5.24 18.25 27.72
N LEU A 141 -5.42 19.18 28.64
CA LEU A 141 -4.75 19.21 29.96
C LEU A 141 -5.72 18.78 31.04
N ARG A 142 -5.25 18.00 31.99
CA ARG A 142 -6.00 17.56 33.17
C ARG A 142 -5.51 18.32 34.41
N GLN A 143 -6.41 19.06 35.05
CA GLN A 143 -6.16 19.72 36.33
C GLN A 143 -7.17 19.20 37.38
N GLY A 144 -6.74 18.24 38.19
CA GLY A 144 -7.65 17.50 39.08
C GLY A 144 -8.63 16.65 38.26
N ASP A 145 -9.94 16.91 38.45
CA ASP A 145 -11.02 16.23 37.71
C ASP A 145 -11.49 17.01 36.45
N GLU A 146 -10.94 18.19 36.21
CA GLU A 146 -11.33 19.04 35.06
C GLU A 146 -10.37 18.86 33.89
N LEU A 147 -10.93 18.92 32.66
CA LEU A 147 -10.19 18.91 31.40
C LEU A 147 -10.26 20.29 30.76
N HIS A 148 -9.10 20.80 30.35
CA HIS A 148 -8.95 22.08 29.67
C HIS A 148 -8.26 21.87 28.32
N GLU A 149 -8.76 22.50 27.28
CA GLU A 149 -8.16 22.46 25.95
C GLU A 149 -7.29 23.69 25.72
N VAL A 150 -6.12 23.47 25.14
CA VAL A 150 -5.16 24.51 24.76
C VAL A 150 -4.76 24.29 23.32
N ASP A 151 -4.93 25.33 22.50
CA ASP A 151 -4.47 25.34 21.12
C ASP A 151 -3.01 25.76 21.05
N ALA A 152 -2.21 25.05 20.28
CA ALA A 152 -0.82 25.34 20.04
C ALA A 152 -0.43 25.10 18.58
N ASP A 153 0.59 25.82 18.12
CA ASP A 153 1.15 25.60 16.79
C ASP A 153 2.24 24.54 16.80
N GLN A 154 3.02 24.49 17.89
CA GLN A 154 4.09 23.51 18.10
C GLN A 154 4.17 23.13 19.59
N MET A 155 4.77 21.99 19.86
CA MET A 155 5.04 21.50 21.22
C MET A 155 6.50 21.08 21.33
N VAL A 156 7.13 21.37 22.48
CA VAL A 156 8.44 20.84 22.85
C VAL A 156 8.27 20.00 24.11
N TRP A 157 8.65 18.73 24.04
CA TRP A 157 8.55 17.78 25.15
C TRP A 157 9.81 16.93 25.21
N PHE A 158 10.68 17.21 26.20
CA PHE A 158 11.89 16.42 26.44
C PHE A 158 11.53 15.01 26.92
N GLU A 159 12.15 13.99 26.31
CA GLU A 159 11.82 12.59 26.56
C GLU A 159 10.32 12.30 26.36
N ALA A 160 9.76 12.83 25.26
CA ALA A 160 8.35 12.69 24.95
C ALA A 160 7.94 11.20 24.83
N PRO A 161 6.79 10.80 25.39
CA PRO A 161 6.28 9.43 25.24
C PRO A 161 5.86 9.16 23.77
N GLU A 162 5.82 7.89 23.40
CA GLU A 162 5.53 7.44 22.04
C GLU A 162 4.25 8.05 21.45
N PHE A 163 3.18 8.18 22.26
CA PHE A 163 1.92 8.74 21.78
C PHE A 163 2.07 10.21 21.33
N ALA A 164 2.92 10.99 22.01
CA ALA A 164 3.18 12.39 21.67
C ALA A 164 4.06 12.51 20.41
N LEU A 165 5.07 11.63 20.27
CA LEU A 165 5.96 11.59 19.11
C LEU A 165 5.27 11.21 17.80
N ARG A 166 4.06 10.64 17.88
CA ARG A 166 3.25 10.31 16.70
C ARG A 166 2.63 11.53 16.02
N GLN A 167 2.57 12.68 16.70
CA GLN A 167 2.01 13.93 16.18
C GLN A 167 3.08 14.75 15.45
N SER A 168 2.76 15.29 14.27
CA SER A 168 3.59 16.36 13.70
C SER A 168 3.49 17.62 14.61
N GLY A 169 4.53 18.42 14.63
CA GLY A 169 4.56 19.59 15.51
C GLY A 169 5.03 19.32 16.93
N VAL A 170 5.20 18.07 17.36
CA VAL A 170 5.87 17.71 18.62
C VAL A 170 7.36 17.52 18.35
N LEU A 171 8.19 18.29 19.04
CA LEU A 171 9.64 18.18 19.04
C LEU A 171 10.11 17.58 20.36
N SER A 172 10.89 16.50 20.30
CA SER A 172 11.52 15.89 21.48
C SER A 172 13.05 15.97 21.36
N PRO A 173 13.67 17.04 21.83
CA PRO A 173 15.13 17.17 21.81
C PRO A 173 15.76 16.18 22.80
N GLU A 174 16.83 15.49 22.42
CA GLU A 174 17.53 14.58 23.32
C GLU A 174 18.43 15.36 24.32
N LYS A 175 19.30 16.23 23.81
CA LYS A 175 20.23 17.08 24.59
C LYS A 175 20.70 18.30 23.80
N ASP A 176 19.82 18.86 22.94
CA ASP A 176 20.22 19.97 22.11
C ASP A 176 20.39 21.26 22.92
N GLU A 177 21.31 22.13 22.50
CA GLU A 177 21.44 23.47 23.03
C GLU A 177 20.17 24.29 22.73
N ILE A 178 19.84 25.23 23.60
CA ILE A 178 18.62 26.06 23.47
C ILE A 178 18.53 26.73 22.11
N GLU A 179 19.67 27.18 21.57
CA GLU A 179 19.75 27.82 20.25
C GLU A 179 19.32 26.87 19.12
N SER A 180 19.72 25.61 19.17
CA SER A 180 19.34 24.58 18.20
C SER A 180 17.85 24.27 18.25
N ILE A 181 17.26 24.20 19.44
CA ILE A 181 15.82 23.98 19.63
C ILE A 181 15.02 25.17 19.06
N VAL A 182 15.44 26.39 19.40
CA VAL A 182 14.80 27.62 18.88
C VAL A 182 14.88 27.68 17.36
N ALA A 183 16.04 27.36 16.78
CA ALA A 183 16.22 27.33 15.33
C ALA A 183 15.30 26.29 14.65
N ALA A 184 15.14 25.11 15.25
CA ALA A 184 14.24 24.06 14.75
C ALA A 184 12.76 24.48 14.77
N ILE A 185 12.35 25.24 15.80
CA ILE A 185 11.01 25.83 15.92
C ILE A 185 10.80 26.94 14.88
N GLU A 186 11.77 27.86 14.77
CA GLU A 186 11.72 28.96 13.79
C GLU A 186 11.63 28.44 12.35
N ALA A 187 12.36 27.38 12.02
CA ALA A 187 12.37 26.76 10.70
C ALA A 187 10.99 26.20 10.26
N LYS A 188 10.12 25.89 11.20
CA LYS A 188 8.75 25.42 10.94
C LYS A 188 7.69 26.50 11.05
N THR A 189 8.04 27.71 11.51
CA THR A 189 7.10 28.83 11.74
C THR A 189 6.86 29.62 10.45
N GLY A 190 5.63 30.11 10.25
CA GLY A 190 5.19 30.78 9.03
C GLY A 190 4.56 29.78 8.06
N THR A 191 4.72 30.00 6.77
CA THR A 191 4.19 29.09 5.75
C THR A 191 5.07 27.84 5.64
N HIS A 192 4.61 26.75 6.25
CA HIS A 192 5.26 25.44 6.15
C HIS A 192 4.74 24.70 4.92
N THR A 193 5.63 24.37 3.97
CA THR A 193 5.30 23.64 2.75
C THR A 193 5.63 22.15 2.91
N TYR A 194 4.72 21.30 2.44
CA TYR A 194 4.90 19.84 2.47
C TYR A 194 4.23 19.19 1.26
N LYS A 195 4.54 17.93 1.01
CA LYS A 195 3.96 17.15 -0.08
C LYS A 195 3.19 15.95 0.44
N ASN A 196 2.22 15.44 -0.36
CA ASN A 196 1.68 14.12 -0.10
C ASN A 196 2.69 13.05 -0.53
N PHE A 197 2.88 12.03 0.31
CA PHE A 197 3.69 10.87 -0.01
C PHE A 197 2.86 9.69 -0.51
N ILE A 198 1.55 9.74 -0.31
CA ILE A 198 0.64 8.65 -0.66
C ILE A 198 -0.55 9.18 -1.45
N THR A 199 -1.06 8.32 -2.34
CA THR A 199 -2.39 8.45 -2.96
C THR A 199 -3.29 7.33 -2.45
N TYR A 200 -4.61 7.54 -2.46
CA TYR A 200 -5.59 6.61 -1.91
C TYR A 200 -6.81 6.47 -2.84
N ASP A 201 -7.11 5.23 -3.21
CA ASP A 201 -8.33 4.86 -3.95
C ASP A 201 -9.32 4.14 -3.03
N PRO A 202 -10.39 4.83 -2.56
CA PRO A 202 -11.38 4.22 -1.68
C PRO A 202 -12.17 3.09 -2.36
N SER A 203 -12.32 3.10 -3.68
CA SER A 203 -13.16 2.14 -4.42
C SER A 203 -12.70 0.69 -4.29
N ILE A 204 -11.40 0.47 -4.09
CA ILE A 204 -10.81 -0.86 -3.90
C ILE A 204 -10.35 -1.11 -2.45
N CYS A 205 -10.57 -0.15 -1.55
CA CYS A 205 -10.20 -0.30 -0.15
C CYS A 205 -11.06 -1.35 0.55
N GLN A 206 -10.42 -2.21 1.37
CA GLN A 206 -11.09 -3.28 2.12
C GLN A 206 -11.73 -2.79 3.43
N TYR A 207 -11.49 -1.54 3.82
CA TYR A 207 -12.10 -0.91 5.00
C TYR A 207 -13.28 -0.01 4.62
N HIS A 208 -13.17 0.71 3.50
CA HIS A 208 -14.10 1.74 3.06
C HIS A 208 -15.53 1.21 2.90
N GLU A 209 -16.50 1.85 3.56
CA GLU A 209 -17.94 1.55 3.52
C GLU A 209 -18.31 0.09 3.84
N ARG A 210 -17.50 -0.59 4.66
CA ARG A 210 -17.83 -1.95 5.10
C ARG A 210 -18.72 -1.91 6.36
N ARG A 211 -19.60 -2.91 6.50
CA ARG A 211 -20.46 -3.01 7.69
C ARG A 211 -19.67 -3.36 8.94
N GLU A 212 -18.62 -4.13 8.78
CA GLU A 212 -17.72 -4.59 9.84
C GLU A 212 -16.28 -4.16 9.56
N GLU A 213 -15.46 -4.14 10.58
CA GLU A 213 -14.04 -3.88 10.46
C GLU A 213 -13.32 -5.10 9.86
N ILE A 214 -13.12 -5.10 8.55
CA ILE A 214 -12.50 -6.19 7.80
C ILE A 214 -11.00 -5.95 7.59
N CYS A 215 -10.57 -4.70 7.54
CA CYS A 215 -9.19 -4.27 7.34
C CYS A 215 -8.92 -3.04 8.22
N GLY A 216 -7.83 -2.36 8.02
CA GLY A 216 -7.32 -1.22 8.80
C GLY A 216 -5.81 -1.30 8.93
N LYS A 217 -5.19 -2.27 8.25
CA LYS A 217 -3.75 -2.56 8.35
C LYS A 217 -2.83 -1.37 8.09
N CYS A 218 -3.23 -0.47 7.21
CA CYS A 218 -2.46 0.75 6.95
C CYS A 218 -2.39 1.68 8.18
N ALA A 219 -3.47 1.80 8.94
CA ALA A 219 -3.49 2.55 10.19
C ALA A 219 -2.73 1.83 11.32
N GLU A 220 -2.82 0.50 11.38
CA GLU A 220 -2.12 -0.31 12.38
C GLU A 220 -0.58 -0.23 12.29
N VAL A 221 -0.04 -0.09 11.08
CA VAL A 221 1.42 -0.02 10.86
C VAL A 221 1.93 1.40 10.73
N CYS A 222 1.05 2.41 10.77
CA CYS A 222 1.46 3.80 10.67
C CYS A 222 2.18 4.24 11.96
N PRO A 223 3.44 4.70 11.88
CA PRO A 223 4.17 5.14 13.06
C PRO A 223 3.69 6.50 13.59
N THR A 224 2.87 7.20 12.81
CA THR A 224 2.32 8.51 13.15
C THR A 224 0.79 8.46 13.23
N VAL A 225 0.15 9.60 13.41
CA VAL A 225 -1.31 9.74 13.35
C VAL A 225 -1.82 10.05 11.93
N ALA A 226 -0.97 9.88 10.92
CA ALA A 226 -1.29 10.24 9.54
C ALA A 226 -2.46 9.44 8.94
N ILE A 227 -2.86 8.32 9.52
CA ILE A 227 -3.98 7.50 9.03
C ILE A 227 -4.96 7.28 10.16
N VAL A 228 -6.13 7.89 10.05
CA VAL A 228 -7.21 7.79 11.04
C VAL A 228 -8.34 6.93 10.48
N LYS A 229 -8.84 6.00 11.29
CA LYS A 229 -10.05 5.22 11.00
C LYS A 229 -11.27 5.96 11.56
N LEU A 230 -12.18 6.36 10.69
CA LEU A 230 -13.48 6.90 11.06
C LEU A 230 -14.46 5.73 11.19
N ASP A 231 -14.56 5.17 12.38
CA ASP A 231 -15.26 3.89 12.61
C ASP A 231 -16.76 3.96 12.38
N ASP A 232 -17.39 5.10 12.58
CA ASP A 232 -18.83 5.30 12.36
C ASP A 232 -19.21 5.21 10.87
N THR A 233 -18.36 5.76 10.01
CA THR A 233 -18.60 5.82 8.56
C THR A 233 -17.78 4.79 7.77
N LYS A 234 -16.84 4.10 8.44
CA LYS A 234 -15.86 3.20 7.81
C LYS A 234 -15.05 3.87 6.70
N HIS A 235 -14.62 5.10 6.92
CA HIS A 235 -13.69 5.82 6.05
C HIS A 235 -12.28 5.86 6.65
N LEU A 236 -11.27 5.98 5.78
CA LEU A 236 -9.91 6.31 6.16
C LEU A 236 -9.64 7.78 5.82
N GLN A 237 -9.14 8.52 6.78
CA GLN A 237 -8.67 9.87 6.58
C GLN A 237 -7.14 9.88 6.61
N PHE A 238 -6.52 10.58 5.67
CA PHE A 238 -5.07 10.69 5.55
C PHE A 238 -4.64 12.13 5.82
N SER A 239 -3.77 12.32 6.81
CA SER A 239 -3.09 13.58 7.10
C SER A 239 -1.72 13.57 6.42
N HIS A 240 -1.55 14.41 5.39
CA HIS A 240 -0.29 14.46 4.65
C HIS A 240 0.81 15.18 5.43
N ILE A 241 0.46 16.13 6.29
CA ILE A 241 1.42 16.85 7.14
C ILE A 241 2.00 15.96 8.24
N ASP A 242 1.23 14.95 8.71
CA ASP A 242 1.71 13.97 9.70
C ASP A 242 2.42 12.79 9.05
N CYS A 243 2.39 12.67 7.73
CA CYS A 243 2.97 11.54 7.00
C CYS A 243 4.49 11.69 6.86
N HIS A 244 5.25 10.70 7.36
CA HIS A 244 6.72 10.68 7.24
C HIS A 244 7.21 10.09 5.90
N GLY A 245 6.32 9.67 5.00
CA GLY A 245 6.70 9.10 3.71
C GLY A 245 7.41 7.75 3.79
N CYS A 246 7.25 6.99 4.87
CA CYS A 246 7.93 5.69 5.02
C CYS A 246 7.39 4.58 4.11
N GLY A 247 6.11 4.64 3.71
CA GLY A 247 5.46 3.69 2.82
C GLY A 247 4.98 2.39 3.46
N GLY A 248 5.03 2.24 4.79
CA GLY A 248 4.57 1.01 5.48
C GLY A 248 3.11 0.66 5.20
N CYS A 249 2.24 1.66 5.05
CA CYS A 249 0.83 1.47 4.70
C CYS A 249 0.65 0.84 3.30
N ILE A 250 1.58 1.09 2.37
CA ILE A 250 1.54 0.58 0.99
C ILE A 250 1.91 -0.91 0.98
N SER A 251 2.99 -1.29 1.67
CA SER A 251 3.44 -2.69 1.70
C SER A 251 2.38 -3.63 2.25
N VAL A 252 1.62 -3.21 3.28
CA VAL A 252 0.58 -4.04 3.91
C VAL A 252 -0.79 -3.93 3.23
N CYS A 253 -1.00 -2.98 2.29
CA CYS A 253 -2.29 -2.82 1.63
C CYS A 253 -2.62 -4.03 0.74
N PRO A 254 -3.65 -4.83 1.06
CA PRO A 254 -3.89 -6.07 0.33
C PRO A 254 -4.48 -5.85 -1.07
N SER A 255 -5.18 -4.76 -1.29
CA SER A 255 -5.83 -4.43 -2.56
C SER A 255 -5.03 -3.47 -3.44
N GLY A 256 -3.98 -2.83 -2.88
CA GLY A 256 -3.25 -1.77 -3.55
C GLY A 256 -4.02 -0.44 -3.62
N ALA A 257 -4.93 -0.21 -2.65
CA ALA A 257 -5.67 1.06 -2.53
C ALA A 257 -4.79 2.26 -2.14
N VAL A 258 -3.61 2.00 -1.60
CA VAL A 258 -2.63 3.03 -1.23
C VAL A 258 -1.40 2.84 -2.10
N GLU A 259 -0.93 3.91 -2.74
CA GLU A 259 0.29 3.94 -3.55
C GLU A 259 1.24 5.06 -3.10
N TYR A 260 2.52 4.93 -3.45
CA TYR A 260 3.51 5.97 -3.20
C TYR A 260 3.38 7.06 -4.27
N ALA A 261 3.10 8.30 -3.87
CA ALA A 261 2.81 9.37 -4.80
C ALA A 261 3.99 9.73 -5.71
N GLN A 262 5.21 9.68 -5.19
CA GLN A 262 6.43 10.01 -5.94
C GLN A 262 6.98 8.84 -6.77
N MET A 263 6.55 7.60 -6.48
CA MET A 263 6.92 6.39 -7.21
C MET A 263 5.73 5.42 -7.26
N PRO A 264 4.64 5.78 -7.98
CA PRO A 264 3.50 4.88 -8.13
C PRO A 264 3.89 3.60 -8.86
N ARG A 265 3.05 2.55 -8.78
CA ARG A 265 3.35 1.24 -9.42
C ARG A 265 3.73 1.34 -10.88
N ARG A 266 3.11 2.27 -11.62
CA ARG A 266 3.44 2.51 -13.02
C ARG A 266 4.88 2.99 -13.19
N ALA A 267 5.34 3.95 -12.38
CA ALA A 267 6.74 4.39 -12.37
C ALA A 267 7.68 3.23 -12.08
N PHE A 268 7.39 2.47 -11.01
CA PHE A 268 8.21 1.33 -10.60
C PHE A 268 8.32 0.27 -11.71
N TYR A 269 7.23 0.00 -12.44
CA TYR A 269 7.23 -0.93 -13.56
C TYR A 269 8.12 -0.43 -14.72
N GLU A 270 7.98 0.83 -15.13
CA GLU A 270 8.82 1.38 -16.20
C GLU A 270 10.30 1.43 -15.81
N ILE A 271 10.59 1.75 -14.55
CA ILE A 271 11.96 1.70 -14.00
C ILE A 271 12.49 0.26 -14.02
N ALA A 272 11.73 -0.73 -13.60
CA ALA A 272 12.19 -2.12 -13.55
C ALA A 272 12.68 -2.63 -14.91
N LYS A 273 12.09 -2.18 -16.02
CA LYS A 273 12.51 -2.53 -17.38
C LYS A 273 13.92 -2.03 -17.73
N LEU A 274 14.35 -0.91 -17.13
CA LEU A 274 15.68 -0.37 -17.35
C LEU A 274 16.78 -1.26 -16.75
N TYR A 275 16.43 -2.11 -15.79
CA TYR A 275 17.37 -3.00 -15.09
C TYR A 275 17.49 -4.40 -15.73
N GLN A 276 17.05 -4.53 -16.98
CA GLN A 276 17.17 -5.78 -17.73
C GLN A 276 18.64 -6.27 -17.74
N ASP A 277 18.84 -7.57 -17.44
CA ASP A 277 20.14 -8.25 -17.37
C ASP A 277 21.10 -7.65 -16.30
N LYS A 278 20.55 -6.94 -15.30
CA LYS A 278 21.30 -6.41 -14.16
C LYS A 278 20.93 -7.13 -12.88
N THR A 279 21.88 -7.31 -11.98
CA THR A 279 21.61 -7.64 -10.58
C THR A 279 21.31 -6.35 -9.83
N VAL A 280 20.13 -6.26 -9.24
CA VAL A 280 19.68 -5.01 -8.62
C VAL A 280 19.99 -5.00 -7.14
N VAL A 281 20.66 -3.93 -6.66
CA VAL A 281 20.73 -3.62 -5.24
C VAL A 281 19.76 -2.48 -4.92
N ILE A 282 18.67 -2.78 -4.20
CA ILE A 282 17.71 -1.79 -3.76
C ILE A 282 18.25 -1.11 -2.51
N VAL A 283 18.22 0.22 -2.51
CA VAL A 283 18.66 1.06 -1.40
C VAL A 283 17.61 2.13 -1.10
N PRO A 284 17.20 2.34 0.16
CA PRO A 284 16.35 3.46 0.52
C PRO A 284 17.09 4.79 0.31
N ARG A 285 16.44 5.75 -0.32
CA ARG A 285 17.06 7.06 -0.64
C ARG A 285 17.54 7.84 0.58
N LYS A 286 16.92 7.59 1.75
CA LYS A 286 17.31 8.25 3.01
C LYS A 286 18.59 7.69 3.64
N MET A 287 19.14 6.61 3.13
CA MET A 287 20.41 6.07 3.63
C MET A 287 21.58 6.93 3.14
N ALA A 288 22.58 7.10 4.01
CA ALA A 288 23.82 7.80 3.72
C ALA A 288 24.70 6.92 2.81
N LEU A 289 24.43 6.95 1.50
CA LEU A 289 25.15 6.14 0.50
C LEU A 289 26.60 6.59 0.31
N GLU A 290 26.92 7.82 0.65
CA GLU A 290 28.27 8.40 0.58
C GLU A 290 29.27 7.72 1.51
N ASP A 291 28.81 7.20 2.64
CA ASP A 291 29.63 6.54 3.66
C ASP A 291 29.79 5.02 3.43
N LEU A 292 29.06 4.46 2.45
CA LEU A 292 29.12 3.03 2.14
C LEU A 292 30.33 2.71 1.25
N HIS A 293 31.20 1.81 1.75
CA HIS A 293 32.36 1.30 1.04
C HIS A 293 32.22 -0.20 0.77
N VAL A 294 31.58 -0.55 -0.34
CA VAL A 294 31.34 -1.93 -0.75
C VAL A 294 31.77 -2.10 -2.22
N SER A 295 32.35 -3.24 -2.56
CA SER A 295 32.65 -3.55 -3.96
C SER A 295 31.42 -4.10 -4.65
N LEU A 296 30.87 -3.35 -5.62
CA LEU A 296 29.78 -3.79 -6.48
C LEU A 296 30.36 -4.64 -7.63
N PRO A 297 30.06 -5.93 -7.71
CA PRO A 297 30.44 -6.77 -8.84
C PRO A 297 29.96 -6.19 -10.18
N ALA A 298 30.56 -6.61 -11.27
CA ALA A 298 30.11 -6.20 -12.60
C ALA A 298 28.62 -6.54 -12.82
N ASN A 299 27.93 -5.65 -13.52
CA ASN A 299 26.48 -5.72 -13.76
C ASN A 299 25.57 -5.57 -12.52
N VAL A 300 26.10 -5.17 -11.38
CA VAL A 300 25.27 -4.77 -10.22
C VAL A 300 24.95 -3.29 -10.32
N LEU A 301 23.65 -2.97 -10.29
CA LEU A 301 23.19 -1.59 -10.41
C LEU A 301 22.27 -1.21 -9.23
N PRO A 302 22.52 -0.07 -8.54
CA PRO A 302 21.65 0.38 -7.46
C PRO A 302 20.31 0.89 -7.99
N LEU A 303 19.23 0.57 -7.26
CA LEU A 303 17.91 1.16 -7.42
C LEU A 303 17.56 1.90 -6.12
N ALA A 304 17.60 3.21 -6.14
CA ALA A 304 17.20 4.00 -4.99
C ALA A 304 15.67 4.16 -4.96
N ILE A 305 15.08 3.80 -3.82
CA ILE A 305 13.64 3.86 -3.59
C ILE A 305 13.27 4.99 -2.63
N GLU A 306 12.08 5.58 -2.81
CA GLU A 306 11.66 6.78 -2.08
C GLU A 306 11.32 6.51 -0.62
N GLY A 307 10.71 5.38 -0.29
CA GLY A 307 10.34 5.00 1.07
C GLY A 307 11.00 3.69 1.49
N GLU A 308 11.46 3.62 2.74
CA GLU A 308 12.14 2.42 3.25
C GLU A 308 11.20 1.22 3.48
N LYS A 309 9.87 1.44 3.50
CA LYS A 309 8.86 0.43 3.90
C LYS A 309 7.81 0.11 2.84
N PHE A 310 7.90 0.68 1.60
CA PHE A 310 6.80 0.57 0.65
C PHE A 310 6.81 -0.67 -0.25
N LEU A 311 7.93 -1.37 -0.33
CA LEU A 311 8.06 -2.54 -1.20
C LEU A 311 7.08 -3.64 -0.80
N HIS A 312 6.39 -4.17 -1.78
CA HIS A 312 5.47 -5.29 -1.64
C HIS A 312 5.73 -6.39 -2.68
N GLU A 313 5.01 -7.50 -2.58
CA GLU A 313 5.23 -8.70 -3.39
C GLU A 313 5.15 -8.47 -4.91
N ALA A 314 4.28 -7.57 -5.36
CA ALA A 314 4.20 -7.28 -6.79
C ALA A 314 5.39 -6.46 -7.29
N HIS A 315 5.86 -5.44 -6.54
CA HIS A 315 7.06 -4.68 -6.90
C HIS A 315 8.29 -5.59 -7.03
N LEU A 316 8.52 -6.41 -6.01
CA LEU A 316 9.68 -7.30 -5.99
C LEU A 316 9.62 -8.34 -7.10
N LEU A 317 8.45 -8.94 -7.37
CA LEU A 317 8.32 -9.92 -8.45
C LEU A 317 8.46 -9.28 -9.83
N THR A 318 7.96 -8.04 -10.01
CA THR A 318 8.20 -7.26 -11.23
C THR A 318 9.70 -7.08 -11.45
N LEU A 319 10.42 -6.62 -10.45
CA LEU A 319 11.86 -6.37 -10.56
C LEU A 319 12.66 -7.65 -10.83
N LEU A 320 12.36 -8.75 -10.12
CA LEU A 320 12.97 -10.07 -10.33
C LEU A 320 12.80 -10.58 -11.76
N GLN A 321 11.60 -10.42 -12.32
CA GLN A 321 11.30 -10.91 -13.67
C GLN A 321 11.77 -9.99 -14.79
N GLU A 322 11.70 -8.66 -14.61
CA GLU A 322 12.21 -7.74 -15.62
C GLU A 322 13.75 -7.76 -15.67
N SER A 323 14.42 -7.84 -14.53
CA SER A 323 15.89 -7.95 -14.48
C SER A 323 16.42 -9.34 -14.88
N GLY A 324 15.64 -10.39 -14.63
CA GLY A 324 16.08 -11.78 -14.83
C GLY A 324 17.10 -12.26 -13.79
N SER A 325 17.17 -11.59 -12.64
CA SER A 325 18.17 -11.82 -11.59
C SER A 325 17.53 -11.85 -10.21
N THR A 326 18.20 -12.45 -9.23
CA THR A 326 17.86 -12.23 -7.83
C THR A 326 18.20 -10.79 -7.43
N VAL A 327 17.59 -10.32 -6.35
CA VAL A 327 17.70 -8.92 -5.91
C VAL A 327 18.34 -8.85 -4.54
N VAL A 328 19.19 -7.86 -4.31
CA VAL A 328 19.70 -7.50 -2.98
C VAL A 328 18.88 -6.35 -2.44
N PHE A 329 18.39 -6.46 -1.21
CA PHE A 329 17.70 -5.37 -0.51
C PHE A 329 18.55 -4.95 0.69
N TYR A 330 19.19 -3.80 0.56
CA TYR A 330 19.99 -3.20 1.63
C TYR A 330 19.13 -2.19 2.39
N THR A 331 18.94 -2.39 3.69
CA THR A 331 18.10 -1.54 4.53
C THR A 331 18.53 -1.64 5.99
N ASP A 332 18.39 -0.56 6.74
CA ASP A 332 18.59 -0.52 8.19
C ASP A 332 17.36 -0.99 8.98
N PHE A 333 16.21 -1.08 8.31
CA PHE A 333 14.95 -1.48 8.93
C PHE A 333 14.09 -2.36 8.02
N MET A 334 13.72 -3.54 8.47
CA MET A 334 12.78 -4.42 7.76
C MET A 334 11.34 -4.17 8.21
N SER A 335 10.51 -3.62 7.31
CA SER A 335 9.08 -3.47 7.58
C SER A 335 8.35 -4.80 7.58
N LYS A 336 7.27 -4.90 8.37
CA LYS A 336 6.45 -6.13 8.46
C LYS A 336 5.89 -6.55 7.10
N GLY A 337 5.39 -5.58 6.30
CA GLY A 337 4.84 -5.86 4.98
C GLY A 337 5.89 -6.29 3.97
N SER A 338 7.04 -5.59 3.91
CA SER A 338 8.14 -5.97 3.02
C SER A 338 8.77 -7.32 3.41
N GLY A 339 8.89 -7.58 4.73
CA GLY A 339 9.38 -8.87 5.23
C GLY A 339 8.49 -10.05 4.82
N ASP A 340 7.16 -9.91 4.94
CA ASP A 340 6.21 -10.92 4.46
C ASP A 340 6.30 -11.10 2.95
N ALA A 341 6.39 -10.02 2.18
CA ALA A 341 6.53 -10.06 0.72
C ALA A 341 7.80 -10.80 0.28
N ILE A 342 8.93 -10.50 0.92
CA ILE A 342 10.22 -11.19 0.69
C ILE A 342 10.12 -12.67 1.05
N SER A 343 9.50 -13.00 2.19
CA SER A 343 9.30 -14.40 2.60
C SER A 343 8.48 -15.18 1.58
N ILE A 344 7.39 -14.61 1.06
CA ILE A 344 6.56 -15.23 0.01
C ILE A 344 7.40 -15.51 -1.24
N LEU A 345 8.16 -14.51 -1.70
CA LEU A 345 8.96 -14.66 -2.92
C LEU A 345 10.12 -15.63 -2.76
N ASN A 346 10.81 -15.61 -1.60
CA ASN A 346 11.87 -16.56 -1.33
C ASN A 346 11.37 -18.01 -1.31
N GLN A 347 10.21 -18.28 -0.67
CA GLN A 347 9.59 -19.59 -0.71
C GLN A 347 9.18 -20.01 -2.14
N ALA A 348 8.64 -19.08 -2.93
CA ALA A 348 8.23 -19.38 -4.30
C ALA A 348 9.44 -19.70 -5.20
N TYR A 349 10.48 -18.86 -5.17
CA TYR A 349 11.68 -19.04 -5.99
C TYR A 349 12.49 -20.28 -5.58
N GLU A 350 12.58 -20.55 -4.29
CA GLU A 350 13.22 -21.79 -3.81
C GLU A 350 12.53 -23.04 -4.38
N LYS A 351 11.19 -23.06 -4.40
CA LYS A 351 10.44 -24.21 -4.94
C LYS A 351 10.46 -24.30 -6.46
N ILE A 352 10.47 -23.16 -7.16
CA ILE A 352 10.37 -23.15 -8.63
C ILE A 352 11.76 -23.23 -9.28
N TYR A 353 12.74 -22.46 -8.74
CA TYR A 353 14.05 -22.28 -9.35
C TYR A 353 15.20 -22.80 -8.48
N GLY A 354 14.96 -23.19 -7.22
CA GLY A 354 15.98 -23.66 -6.28
C GLY A 354 16.92 -22.55 -5.76
N VAL A 355 16.49 -21.28 -5.83
CA VAL A 355 17.29 -20.12 -5.43
C VAL A 355 16.52 -19.18 -4.51
N LYS A 356 17.24 -18.39 -3.74
CA LYS A 356 16.66 -17.30 -2.93
C LYS A 356 16.41 -16.08 -3.84
N ALA A 357 15.18 -15.56 -3.86
CA ALA A 357 14.79 -14.45 -4.72
C ALA A 357 15.37 -13.11 -4.28
N VAL A 358 15.26 -12.80 -2.98
CA VAL A 358 15.66 -11.52 -2.40
C VAL A 358 16.63 -11.76 -1.24
N HIS A 359 17.84 -11.24 -1.38
CA HIS A 359 18.87 -11.26 -0.35
C HIS A 359 18.79 -9.97 0.46
N VAL A 360 18.49 -10.07 1.75
CA VAL A 360 18.41 -8.92 2.66
C VAL A 360 19.76 -8.71 3.32
N ALA A 361 20.21 -7.46 3.39
CA ALA A 361 21.40 -7.04 4.09
C ALA A 361 21.10 -5.81 4.96
N MET A 362 21.51 -5.82 6.23
CA MET A 362 21.29 -4.75 7.20
C MET A 362 22.58 -4.05 7.63
N ASN A 363 23.70 -4.48 7.10
CA ASN A 363 25.02 -3.89 7.31
C ASN A 363 25.94 -4.20 6.12
N GLU A 364 27.12 -3.56 6.06
CA GLU A 364 28.05 -3.72 4.95
C GLU A 364 28.62 -5.15 4.77
N THR A 365 28.80 -5.88 5.86
CA THR A 365 29.26 -7.27 5.80
C THR A 365 28.21 -8.17 5.14
N GLU A 366 26.94 -8.04 5.57
CA GLU A 366 25.83 -8.75 4.97
C GLU A 366 25.60 -8.33 3.51
N LEU A 367 25.77 -7.03 3.21
CA LEU A 367 25.66 -6.51 1.85
C LEU A 367 26.72 -7.14 0.93
N THR A 368 27.96 -7.22 1.38
CA THR A 368 29.05 -7.86 0.63
C THR A 368 28.73 -9.33 0.36
N GLN A 369 28.23 -10.07 1.35
CA GLN A 369 27.83 -11.46 1.16
C GLN A 369 26.63 -11.59 0.20
N ALA A 370 25.62 -10.77 0.38
CA ALA A 370 24.41 -10.78 -0.47
C ALA A 370 24.74 -10.51 -1.95
N LEU A 371 25.67 -9.58 -2.20
CA LEU A 371 26.14 -9.26 -3.55
C LEU A 371 26.93 -10.41 -4.21
N GLN A 372 27.60 -11.26 -3.42
CA GLN A 372 28.28 -12.46 -3.92
C GLN A 372 27.31 -13.59 -4.24
N GLU A 373 26.20 -13.70 -3.52
CA GLU A 373 25.18 -14.73 -3.68
C GLU A 373 24.14 -14.38 -4.76
N ALA A 374 23.93 -13.09 -5.03
CA ALA A 374 22.94 -12.62 -5.98
C ALA A 374 23.46 -12.73 -7.43
N GLY A 375 22.56 -13.04 -8.35
CA GLY A 375 22.91 -13.13 -9.76
C GLY A 375 21.76 -13.56 -10.66
N PRO A 376 22.03 -13.76 -11.96
CA PRO A 376 21.03 -14.17 -12.94
C PRO A 376 20.37 -15.50 -12.58
N VAL A 377 19.09 -15.61 -12.88
CA VAL A 377 18.29 -16.84 -12.68
C VAL A 377 17.72 -17.28 -14.01
N GLU A 378 18.12 -18.46 -14.48
CA GLU A 378 17.64 -18.99 -15.74
C GLU A 378 16.12 -19.21 -15.71
N GLY A 379 15.42 -18.79 -16.76
CA GLY A 379 13.99 -18.98 -16.92
C GLY A 379 13.09 -18.10 -16.05
N THR A 380 13.65 -17.11 -15.28
CA THR A 380 12.80 -16.20 -14.49
C THR A 380 12.36 -14.97 -15.27
N ARG A 381 13.06 -14.62 -16.36
CA ARG A 381 12.81 -13.39 -17.10
C ARG A 381 11.45 -13.40 -17.80
N HIS A 382 10.62 -12.41 -17.48
CA HIS A 382 9.28 -12.29 -18.04
C HIS A 382 8.76 -10.85 -17.91
N GLY A 383 8.36 -10.26 -19.02
CA GLY A 383 7.66 -8.98 -19.07
C GLY A 383 6.17 -9.17 -19.31
N ILE A 384 5.34 -8.40 -18.61
CA ILE A 384 3.90 -8.30 -18.86
C ILE A 384 3.51 -6.84 -19.01
N GLN A 385 2.38 -6.56 -19.66
CA GLN A 385 1.79 -5.23 -19.65
C GLN A 385 1.04 -5.03 -18.33
N GLU A 386 1.56 -4.19 -17.43
CA GLU A 386 0.95 -3.95 -16.11
C GLU A 386 -0.10 -2.83 -16.11
N GLU A 387 -0.18 -2.03 -17.16
CA GLU A 387 -1.12 -0.92 -17.24
C GLU A 387 -2.58 -1.38 -17.09
N GLY A 388 -3.31 -0.74 -16.17
CA GLY A 388 -4.69 -1.10 -15.84
C GLY A 388 -4.85 -2.28 -14.89
N LEU A 389 -3.79 -3.01 -14.57
CA LEU A 389 -3.82 -4.11 -13.60
C LEU A 389 -3.68 -3.59 -12.17
N ARG A 390 -4.39 -4.24 -11.24
CA ARG A 390 -4.27 -4.00 -9.81
C ARG A 390 -3.11 -4.79 -9.21
N LYS A 391 -2.65 -4.41 -8.01
CA LYS A 391 -1.56 -5.08 -7.27
C LYS A 391 -1.65 -6.62 -7.32
N ARG A 392 -2.84 -7.19 -7.00
CA ARG A 392 -3.04 -8.64 -6.97
C ARG A 392 -3.06 -9.27 -8.35
N GLU A 393 -3.57 -8.57 -9.34
CA GLU A 393 -3.60 -9.05 -10.73
C GLU A 393 -2.20 -9.10 -11.32
N ILE A 394 -1.36 -8.09 -11.05
CA ILE A 394 0.05 -8.08 -11.44
C ILE A 394 0.78 -9.28 -10.80
N PHE A 395 0.69 -9.41 -9.48
CA PHE A 395 1.35 -10.51 -8.78
C PHE A 395 0.87 -11.89 -9.27
N SER A 396 -0.46 -12.03 -9.45
CA SER A 396 -1.07 -13.26 -9.98
C SER A 396 -0.54 -13.62 -11.37
N ALA A 397 -0.56 -12.67 -12.32
CA ALA A 397 -0.12 -12.91 -13.68
C ALA A 397 1.35 -13.32 -13.75
N ARG A 398 2.21 -12.60 -13.02
CA ARG A 398 3.63 -12.88 -12.96
C ARG A 398 3.95 -14.22 -12.29
N LEU A 399 3.28 -14.52 -11.17
CA LEU A 399 3.50 -15.79 -10.47
C LEU A 399 2.93 -16.99 -11.25
N ALA A 400 1.77 -16.81 -11.91
CA ALA A 400 1.19 -17.83 -12.79
C ALA A 400 2.13 -18.22 -13.92
N TRP A 401 2.81 -17.23 -14.52
CA TRP A 401 3.82 -17.51 -15.54
C TRP A 401 5.00 -18.31 -14.99
N ALA A 402 5.52 -17.93 -13.80
CA ALA A 402 6.64 -18.64 -13.16
C ALA A 402 6.27 -20.10 -12.81
N VAL A 403 5.05 -20.34 -12.36
CA VAL A 403 4.54 -21.69 -12.07
C VAL A 403 4.29 -22.50 -13.34
N GLY A 404 3.81 -21.88 -14.42
CA GLY A 404 3.51 -22.53 -15.68
C GLY A 404 2.57 -23.74 -15.52
N GLU A 405 2.93 -24.87 -16.07
CA GLU A 405 2.18 -26.13 -15.97
C GLU A 405 2.59 -26.98 -14.73
N GLY A 406 3.51 -26.47 -13.90
CA GLY A 406 4.04 -27.20 -12.75
C GLY A 406 3.07 -27.28 -11.56
N ASP A 407 3.38 -28.18 -10.64
CA ASP A 407 2.78 -28.24 -9.30
C ASP A 407 3.92 -28.29 -8.27
N TYR A 408 4.16 -27.17 -7.61
CA TYR A 408 5.20 -27.01 -6.60
C TYR A 408 4.60 -27.00 -5.17
N GLY A 409 3.32 -27.42 -5.03
CA GLY A 409 2.60 -27.46 -3.77
C GLY A 409 2.12 -26.07 -3.29
N THR A 410 2.23 -25.81 -2.00
CA THR A 410 1.79 -24.56 -1.39
C THR A 410 2.93 -23.88 -0.65
N ILE A 411 2.88 -22.56 -0.55
CA ILE A 411 3.74 -21.72 0.30
C ILE A 411 2.90 -20.97 1.32
N ALA A 412 3.54 -20.57 2.43
CA ALA A 412 2.88 -19.76 3.44
C ALA A 412 2.80 -18.29 3.02
N SER A 413 1.69 -17.62 3.33
CA SER A 413 1.60 -16.17 3.32
C SER A 413 1.78 -15.61 4.73
N GLY A 414 2.17 -14.31 4.83
CA GLY A 414 2.41 -13.66 6.09
C GLY A 414 1.14 -13.17 6.81
N GLU A 415 1.33 -12.57 7.97
CA GLU A 415 0.25 -11.92 8.72
C GLU A 415 -0.16 -10.59 8.09
N HIS A 416 0.81 -9.82 7.58
CA HIS A 416 0.61 -8.49 7.01
C HIS A 416 0.32 -8.56 5.51
N VAL A 417 0.94 -9.51 4.78
CA VAL A 417 0.65 -9.80 3.37
C VAL A 417 -0.09 -11.13 3.28
N ARG A 418 -1.42 -11.06 3.38
CA ARG A 418 -2.31 -12.24 3.47
C ARG A 418 -2.77 -12.72 2.11
N TYR A 419 -2.71 -14.03 1.92
CA TYR A 419 -3.34 -14.78 0.83
C TYR A 419 -4.20 -15.89 1.39
N GLY A 420 -5.03 -16.49 0.52
CA GLY A 420 -5.90 -17.58 0.89
C GLY A 420 -6.94 -17.87 -0.19
N HIS A 421 -7.80 -18.83 0.08
CA HIS A 421 -8.88 -19.20 -0.82
C HIS A 421 -10.17 -19.45 -0.05
N ILE A 422 -11.29 -19.53 -0.77
CA ILE A 422 -12.57 -19.91 -0.17
C ILE A 422 -12.93 -21.33 -0.57
N THR A 423 -13.67 -22.00 0.29
CA THR A 423 -14.42 -23.21 0.01
C THR A 423 -15.91 -22.90 0.02
N VAL A 424 -16.68 -23.53 -0.83
CA VAL A 424 -18.13 -23.35 -0.90
C VAL A 424 -18.79 -24.71 -0.83
N ASN A 425 -19.71 -24.87 0.14
CA ASN A 425 -20.61 -25.99 0.18
C ASN A 425 -21.68 -25.79 -0.89
N GLU A 426 -21.52 -26.44 -2.04
CA GLU A 426 -22.41 -26.28 -3.19
C GLU A 426 -23.87 -26.65 -2.87
N ALA A 427 -24.10 -27.61 -1.99
CA ALA A 427 -25.45 -28.01 -1.60
C ALA A 427 -26.16 -26.92 -0.81
N ALA A 428 -25.43 -26.17 0.02
CA ALA A 428 -25.96 -25.06 0.83
C ALA A 428 -26.04 -23.74 0.04
N CYS A 429 -25.28 -23.60 -1.04
CA CYS A 429 -25.22 -22.36 -1.82
C CYS A 429 -26.51 -22.15 -2.64
N THR A 430 -27.24 -21.09 -2.35
CA THR A 430 -28.46 -20.69 -3.07
C THR A 430 -28.21 -19.81 -4.28
N LEU A 431 -26.92 -19.48 -4.57
CA LEU A 431 -26.50 -18.53 -5.62
C LEU A 431 -27.19 -17.14 -5.45
N CYS A 432 -27.35 -16.68 -4.21
CA CYS A 432 -27.90 -15.35 -3.90
C CYS A 432 -26.96 -14.19 -4.29
N LEU A 433 -25.70 -14.48 -4.60
CA LEU A 433 -24.65 -13.57 -5.08
C LEU A 433 -24.24 -12.46 -4.09
N SER A 434 -24.67 -12.50 -2.83
CA SER A 434 -24.25 -11.55 -1.80
C SER A 434 -22.73 -11.46 -1.66
N CYS A 435 -22.04 -12.61 -1.75
CA CYS A 435 -20.58 -12.69 -1.70
C CYS A 435 -19.91 -12.04 -2.93
N VAL A 436 -20.55 -12.03 -4.10
CA VAL A 436 -20.08 -11.34 -5.31
C VAL A 436 -20.17 -9.82 -5.11
N GLY A 437 -21.30 -9.32 -4.65
CA GLY A 437 -21.49 -7.89 -4.32
C GLY A 437 -20.55 -7.39 -3.22
N ALA A 438 -20.15 -8.30 -2.30
CA ALA A 438 -19.20 -8.00 -1.23
C ALA A 438 -17.74 -7.91 -1.71
N CYS A 439 -17.38 -8.50 -2.86
CA CYS A 439 -15.99 -8.63 -3.32
C CYS A 439 -15.57 -7.47 -4.25
N ASN A 440 -15.00 -6.40 -3.70
CA ASN A 440 -14.55 -5.25 -4.48
C ASN A 440 -13.27 -5.50 -5.30
N VAL A 441 -12.51 -6.57 -5.03
CA VAL A 441 -11.37 -6.98 -5.88
C VAL A 441 -11.78 -7.96 -6.99
N ARG A 442 -13.07 -8.30 -7.08
CA ARG A 442 -13.65 -9.18 -8.12
C ARG A 442 -13.06 -10.59 -8.16
N ALA A 443 -12.53 -11.09 -7.05
CA ALA A 443 -12.14 -12.48 -6.93
C ALA A 443 -13.34 -13.45 -7.02
N LEU A 444 -14.54 -13.00 -6.63
CA LEU A 444 -15.81 -13.69 -6.81
C LEU A 444 -16.61 -13.05 -7.93
N THR A 445 -17.09 -13.86 -8.85
CA THR A 445 -17.86 -13.42 -10.04
C THR A 445 -19.08 -14.31 -10.28
N ALA A 446 -20.15 -13.71 -10.77
CA ALA A 446 -21.34 -14.41 -11.22
C ALA A 446 -21.33 -14.55 -12.74
N HIS A 447 -21.68 -15.74 -13.21
CA HIS A 447 -21.74 -16.08 -14.63
C HIS A 447 -23.17 -16.48 -15.02
N PRO A 448 -23.99 -15.53 -15.53
CA PRO A 448 -25.39 -15.79 -15.87
C PRO A 448 -25.58 -16.81 -16.98
N GLU A 449 -24.61 -16.91 -17.90
CA GLU A 449 -24.64 -17.82 -19.06
C GLU A 449 -24.72 -19.30 -18.69
N ASP A 450 -24.16 -19.68 -17.56
CA ASP A 450 -24.18 -21.07 -17.06
C ASP A 450 -24.67 -21.17 -15.60
N ASN A 451 -25.15 -20.07 -15.05
CA ASN A 451 -25.69 -19.98 -13.68
C ASN A 451 -24.69 -20.42 -12.62
N SER A 452 -23.42 -19.99 -12.75
CA SER A 452 -22.35 -20.36 -11.84
C SER A 452 -21.80 -19.18 -11.02
N LEU A 453 -21.37 -19.50 -9.81
CA LEU A 453 -20.49 -18.69 -8.98
C LEU A 453 -19.06 -19.16 -9.22
N ARG A 454 -18.18 -18.25 -9.60
CA ARG A 454 -16.77 -18.55 -9.81
C ARG A 454 -15.88 -17.73 -8.88
N PHE A 455 -14.71 -18.28 -8.60
CA PHE A 455 -13.73 -17.69 -7.69
C PHE A 455 -12.31 -17.84 -8.23
N ASP A 456 -11.52 -16.77 -8.13
CA ASP A 456 -10.10 -16.73 -8.41
C ASP A 456 -9.31 -16.53 -7.10
N ALA A 457 -8.59 -17.56 -6.66
CA ALA A 457 -7.82 -17.52 -5.43
C ALA A 457 -6.62 -16.57 -5.53
N SER A 458 -6.04 -16.43 -6.72
CA SER A 458 -4.79 -15.70 -6.93
C SER A 458 -4.92 -14.19 -6.73
N ILE A 459 -6.12 -13.62 -6.94
CA ILE A 459 -6.40 -12.20 -6.72
C ILE A 459 -7.15 -11.93 -5.42
N CYS A 460 -7.50 -12.97 -4.66
CA CYS A 460 -8.19 -12.84 -3.38
C CYS A 460 -7.30 -12.18 -2.33
N THR A 461 -7.84 -11.20 -1.60
CA THR A 461 -7.16 -10.49 -0.50
C THR A 461 -7.31 -11.17 0.86
N ALA A 462 -8.00 -12.31 0.90
CA ALA A 462 -8.31 -13.06 2.13
C ALA A 462 -8.94 -12.20 3.24
N CYS A 463 -9.76 -11.20 2.86
CA CYS A 463 -10.37 -10.26 3.79
C CYS A 463 -11.50 -10.88 4.64
N GLY A 464 -12.25 -11.87 4.12
CA GLY A 464 -13.34 -12.55 4.83
C GLY A 464 -14.72 -11.89 4.68
N TYR A 465 -14.83 -10.75 4.01
CA TYR A 465 -16.12 -10.05 3.91
C TYR A 465 -17.19 -10.86 3.18
N CYS A 466 -16.82 -11.70 2.22
CA CYS A 466 -17.73 -12.62 1.54
C CYS A 466 -18.31 -13.70 2.49
N GLU A 467 -17.50 -14.16 3.46
CA GLU A 467 -17.92 -15.10 4.50
C GLU A 467 -18.92 -14.43 5.47
N ALA A 468 -18.59 -13.23 5.95
CA ALA A 468 -19.45 -12.44 6.84
C ALA A 468 -20.79 -12.02 6.20
N THR A 469 -20.83 -11.82 4.89
CA THR A 469 -22.05 -11.43 4.15
C THR A 469 -22.87 -12.60 3.62
N CYS A 470 -22.38 -13.83 3.74
CA CYS A 470 -23.12 -15.00 3.28
C CYS A 470 -24.34 -15.27 4.20
N PRO A 471 -25.59 -15.25 3.68
CA PRO A 471 -26.76 -15.50 4.49
C PRO A 471 -26.97 -16.97 4.85
N GLU A 472 -26.30 -17.87 4.12
CA GLU A 472 -26.41 -19.31 4.34
C GLU A 472 -25.32 -19.78 5.30
N LYS A 473 -25.72 -20.36 6.42
CA LYS A 473 -24.78 -20.88 7.42
C LYS A 473 -23.92 -22.01 6.84
N GLU A 474 -22.62 -22.00 7.16
CA GLU A 474 -21.68 -23.04 6.76
C GLU A 474 -21.55 -23.25 5.23
N CYS A 475 -22.01 -22.26 4.45
CA CYS A 475 -21.97 -22.33 3.00
C CYS A 475 -20.61 -21.90 2.43
N LEU A 476 -20.04 -20.81 2.96
CA LEU A 476 -18.78 -20.24 2.49
C LEU A 476 -17.81 -20.13 3.65
N THR A 477 -16.60 -20.67 3.48
CA THR A 477 -15.53 -20.61 4.48
C THR A 477 -14.25 -20.10 3.85
N LEU A 478 -13.56 -19.18 4.53
CA LEU A 478 -12.26 -18.65 4.11
C LEU A 478 -11.11 -19.40 4.79
N VAL A 479 -10.22 -19.95 3.98
CA VAL A 479 -8.93 -20.53 4.39
C VAL A 479 -7.85 -19.48 4.14
N ARG A 480 -7.10 -19.12 5.19
CA ARG A 480 -6.04 -18.10 5.16
C ARG A 480 -4.66 -18.72 5.29
N GLY A 481 -3.65 -17.98 4.89
CA GLY A 481 -2.26 -18.28 5.22
C GLY A 481 -1.50 -19.06 4.15
N GLU A 482 -2.07 -19.27 2.94
CA GLU A 482 -1.42 -20.05 1.90
C GLU A 482 -1.59 -19.49 0.49
N ILE A 483 -0.63 -19.84 -0.38
CA ILE A 483 -0.66 -19.61 -1.83
C ILE A 483 -0.33 -20.94 -2.51
N GLY A 484 -1.18 -21.38 -3.44
CA GLY A 484 -0.93 -22.58 -4.23
C GLY A 484 -0.01 -22.28 -5.42
N LEU A 485 1.11 -22.97 -5.50
CA LEU A 485 2.04 -22.90 -6.64
C LEU A 485 1.72 -23.98 -7.68
N LYS A 486 0.54 -23.90 -8.26
CA LYS A 486 0.05 -24.81 -9.30
C LYS A 486 -0.92 -24.08 -10.23
N LYS A 487 -0.96 -24.49 -11.50
CA LYS A 487 -1.83 -23.90 -12.53
C LYS A 487 -3.27 -23.69 -12.05
N ALA A 488 -3.81 -24.67 -11.33
CA ALA A 488 -5.17 -24.63 -10.82
C ALA A 488 -5.43 -23.56 -9.74
N TRP A 489 -4.42 -22.86 -9.20
CA TRP A 489 -4.59 -21.75 -8.27
C TRP A 489 -4.94 -20.45 -8.99
N PHE A 490 -4.50 -20.28 -10.22
CA PHE A 490 -4.66 -19.08 -11.02
C PHE A 490 -5.88 -19.21 -11.94
N GLY A 491 -6.66 -18.13 -12.00
CA GLY A 491 -7.86 -18.08 -12.79
C GLY A 491 -9.12 -18.59 -12.07
N GLN A 492 -10.24 -18.45 -12.75
CA GLN A 492 -11.55 -18.70 -12.17
C GLN A 492 -11.91 -20.18 -12.10
N LYS A 493 -12.40 -20.62 -10.94
CA LYS A 493 -12.97 -21.95 -10.71
C LYS A 493 -14.46 -21.85 -10.40
N ILE A 494 -15.25 -22.78 -10.90
CA ILE A 494 -16.66 -22.91 -10.52
C ILE A 494 -16.71 -23.42 -9.08
N MET A 495 -17.37 -22.64 -8.22
CA MET A 495 -17.56 -22.94 -6.79
C MET A 495 -18.94 -23.50 -6.51
N ALA A 496 -19.94 -23.05 -7.26
CA ALA A 496 -21.32 -23.56 -7.19
C ALA A 496 -22.03 -23.28 -8.52
N LYS A 497 -22.95 -24.18 -8.84
CA LYS A 497 -23.80 -24.09 -10.04
C LYS A 497 -25.21 -24.56 -9.69
N ASP A 498 -26.23 -23.97 -10.36
CA ASP A 498 -27.61 -24.41 -10.20
C ASP A 498 -28.41 -24.19 -11.50
N THR A 499 -29.53 -24.87 -11.61
CA THR A 499 -30.48 -24.67 -12.71
C THR A 499 -31.48 -23.57 -12.35
N LEU A 500 -32.03 -22.92 -13.37
CA LEU A 500 -33.12 -21.99 -13.15
C LEU A 500 -34.44 -22.73 -12.94
N PHE A 501 -35.22 -22.27 -11.97
CA PHE A 501 -36.55 -22.74 -11.69
C PHE A 501 -37.55 -22.13 -12.68
N GLU A 502 -38.37 -22.97 -13.29
CA GLU A 502 -39.43 -22.52 -14.21
C GLU A 502 -40.69 -22.08 -13.43
N CYS A 503 -41.18 -20.90 -13.77
CA CYS A 503 -42.41 -20.37 -13.18
C CYS A 503 -43.61 -21.32 -13.41
N GLN A 504 -44.25 -21.79 -12.35
CA GLN A 504 -45.38 -22.72 -12.44
C GLN A 504 -46.61 -22.14 -13.16
N HIS A 505 -46.68 -20.83 -13.37
CA HIS A 505 -47.77 -20.18 -14.08
C HIS A 505 -47.50 -19.95 -15.57
N CYS A 506 -46.27 -19.51 -15.95
CA CYS A 506 -45.94 -19.14 -17.33
C CYS A 506 -44.77 -19.90 -17.94
N GLY A 507 -44.11 -20.80 -17.22
CA GLY A 507 -42.94 -21.58 -17.72
C GLY A 507 -41.62 -20.79 -17.84
N LYS A 508 -41.63 -19.48 -17.60
CA LYS A 508 -40.40 -18.65 -17.74
C LYS A 508 -39.39 -18.99 -16.64
N PRO A 509 -38.12 -19.30 -16.95
CA PRO A 509 -37.08 -19.40 -15.95
C PRO A 509 -36.85 -18.04 -15.25
N PHE A 510 -36.71 -18.01 -13.89
CA PHE A 510 -36.65 -16.73 -13.19
C PHE A 510 -35.70 -16.62 -12.01
N ALA A 511 -35.38 -17.72 -11.33
CA ALA A 511 -34.48 -17.73 -10.16
C ALA A 511 -33.81 -19.11 -10.06
N THR A 512 -32.77 -19.25 -9.26
CA THR A 512 -32.13 -20.56 -9.04
C THR A 512 -33.06 -21.52 -8.29
N SER A 513 -33.04 -22.79 -8.65
CA SER A 513 -33.91 -23.81 -8.05
C SER A 513 -33.70 -23.93 -6.54
N LYS A 514 -32.45 -23.84 -6.09
CA LYS A 514 -32.09 -23.87 -4.66
C LYS A 514 -32.67 -22.64 -3.91
N ALA A 515 -32.58 -21.44 -4.49
CA ALA A 515 -33.11 -20.22 -3.90
C ALA A 515 -34.64 -20.28 -3.78
N VAL A 516 -35.36 -20.70 -4.81
CA VAL A 516 -36.80 -20.86 -4.79
C VAL A 516 -37.22 -21.85 -3.70
N ASN A 517 -36.59 -23.03 -3.68
CA ASN A 517 -36.90 -24.08 -2.70
C ASN A 517 -36.57 -23.63 -1.27
N ARG A 518 -35.47 -22.89 -1.06
CA ARG A 518 -35.09 -22.34 0.24
C ARG A 518 -36.14 -21.35 0.76
N ILE A 519 -36.53 -20.39 -0.09
CA ILE A 519 -37.58 -19.41 0.23
C ILE A 519 -38.92 -20.12 0.52
N ALA A 520 -39.29 -21.09 -0.33
CA ALA A 520 -40.50 -21.86 -0.14
C ALA A 520 -40.48 -22.61 1.20
N ALA A 521 -39.41 -23.28 1.58
CA ALA A 521 -39.26 -23.97 2.84
C ALA A 521 -39.46 -23.05 4.07
N VAL A 522 -38.93 -21.82 4.03
CA VAL A 522 -39.04 -20.83 5.10
C VAL A 522 -40.46 -20.22 5.16
N MET A 523 -41.06 -19.94 3.99
CA MET A 523 -42.34 -19.21 3.92
C MET A 523 -43.56 -20.11 4.01
N THR A 524 -43.46 -21.39 3.66
CA THR A 524 -44.60 -22.33 3.70
C THR A 524 -45.26 -22.39 5.08
N PRO A 525 -44.57 -22.48 6.21
CA PRO A 525 -45.17 -22.45 7.53
C PRO A 525 -45.91 -21.13 7.83
N LEU A 526 -45.41 -20.00 7.30
CA LEU A 526 -46.01 -18.67 7.51
C LEU A 526 -47.26 -18.45 6.66
N PHE A 527 -47.36 -19.16 5.54
CA PHE A 527 -48.50 -19.08 4.60
C PHE A 527 -49.44 -20.28 4.74
N ALA A 528 -49.34 -21.06 5.84
CA ALA A 528 -50.19 -22.19 6.10
C ALA A 528 -51.70 -21.78 6.10
N GLY A 529 -52.50 -22.41 5.21
CA GLY A 529 -53.90 -22.08 5.00
C GLY A 529 -54.21 -21.08 3.88
N ASP A 530 -53.18 -20.47 3.25
CA ASP A 530 -53.35 -19.56 2.08
C ASP A 530 -52.75 -20.18 0.83
N GLU A 531 -53.56 -20.95 0.10
CA GLU A 531 -53.11 -21.64 -1.12
C GLU A 531 -52.56 -20.68 -2.19
N THR A 532 -53.08 -19.46 -2.26
CA THR A 532 -52.65 -18.46 -3.25
C THR A 532 -51.23 -17.97 -2.96
N LYS A 533 -50.95 -17.66 -1.71
CA LYS A 533 -49.59 -17.28 -1.30
C LYS A 533 -48.62 -18.45 -1.47
N LEU A 534 -49.01 -19.67 -1.14
CA LEU A 534 -48.17 -20.84 -1.36
C LEU A 534 -47.83 -21.06 -2.82
N LYS A 535 -48.78 -20.95 -3.75
CA LYS A 535 -48.55 -21.02 -5.20
C LYS A 535 -47.65 -19.88 -5.69
N SER A 536 -47.85 -18.69 -5.15
CA SER A 536 -47.05 -17.52 -5.54
C SER A 536 -45.55 -17.68 -5.26
N LEU A 537 -45.14 -18.52 -4.30
CA LEU A 537 -43.72 -18.80 -4.01
C LEU A 537 -42.97 -19.39 -5.21
N TYR A 538 -43.65 -20.14 -6.05
CA TYR A 538 -43.08 -20.83 -7.24
C TYR A 538 -43.34 -20.08 -8.55
N CYS A 539 -43.67 -18.79 -8.47
CA CYS A 539 -43.97 -17.97 -9.62
C CYS A 539 -42.99 -16.80 -9.78
N CYS A 540 -42.74 -16.38 -11.03
CA CYS A 540 -41.92 -15.22 -11.33
C CYS A 540 -42.58 -13.91 -10.86
N ALA A 541 -41.82 -12.82 -10.79
CA ALA A 541 -42.28 -11.51 -10.35
C ALA A 541 -43.51 -11.00 -11.14
N ASP A 542 -43.57 -11.29 -12.45
CA ASP A 542 -44.67 -10.88 -13.33
C ASP A 542 -45.97 -11.65 -13.08
N CYS A 543 -45.86 -12.89 -12.60
CA CYS A 543 -47.00 -13.77 -12.37
C CYS A 543 -47.55 -13.72 -10.94
N LYS A 544 -46.74 -13.36 -9.95
CA LYS A 544 -47.18 -13.23 -8.54
C LYS A 544 -48.38 -12.29 -8.38
N PRO A 545 -48.37 -11.05 -8.89
CA PRO A 545 -49.52 -10.15 -8.82
C PRO A 545 -50.76 -10.70 -9.54
N LYS A 546 -50.58 -11.36 -10.70
CA LYS A 546 -51.70 -11.92 -11.48
C LYS A 546 -52.45 -12.98 -10.68
N ILE A 547 -51.73 -13.94 -10.10
CA ILE A 547 -52.33 -15.00 -9.29
C ILE A 547 -53.06 -14.43 -8.06
N MET A 548 -52.50 -13.46 -7.40
CA MET A 548 -53.10 -12.81 -6.25
C MET A 548 -54.37 -12.05 -6.65
N PHE A 549 -54.35 -11.36 -7.78
CA PHE A 549 -55.51 -10.61 -8.30
C PHE A 549 -56.61 -11.54 -8.80
N GLU A 550 -56.32 -12.61 -9.51
CA GLU A 550 -57.29 -13.64 -9.93
C GLU A 550 -58.02 -14.28 -8.74
N THR A 551 -57.30 -14.55 -7.67
CA THR A 551 -57.89 -15.09 -6.45
C THR A 551 -58.83 -14.08 -5.78
N TYR A 552 -58.40 -12.82 -5.69
CA TYR A 552 -59.22 -11.74 -5.16
C TYR A 552 -60.51 -11.57 -5.93
N LEU A 553 -60.50 -11.64 -7.27
CA LEU A 553 -61.70 -11.57 -8.10
C LEU A 553 -62.62 -12.76 -7.83
N LYS A 554 -62.12 -14.00 -7.74
CA LYS A 554 -62.92 -15.21 -7.45
C LYS A 554 -63.57 -15.16 -6.06
N GLU A 555 -62.86 -14.61 -5.06
CA GLU A 555 -63.43 -14.43 -3.72
C GLU A 555 -64.55 -13.38 -3.71
N ARG A 556 -64.43 -12.29 -4.46
CA ARG A 556 -65.47 -11.28 -4.63
C ARG A 556 -66.71 -11.84 -5.33
N GLU A 557 -66.52 -12.62 -6.39
CA GLU A 557 -67.61 -13.28 -7.09
C GLU A 557 -68.37 -14.25 -6.20
N LYS A 558 -67.66 -15.00 -5.34
CA LYS A 558 -68.29 -15.89 -4.32
C LYS A 558 -69.01 -15.14 -3.21
N ALA A 559 -68.60 -13.92 -2.88
CA ALA A 559 -69.22 -13.09 -1.87
C ALA A 559 -70.44 -12.31 -2.38
N VAL A 560 -70.64 -12.22 -3.69
CA VAL A 560 -71.73 -11.52 -4.39
C VAL A 560 -72.86 -12.52 -4.80
N ASN A 561 -72.54 -13.81 -4.91
CA ASN A 561 -73.49 -14.89 -5.16
C ASN A 561 -73.81 -15.60 -3.84
#